data_91f56ffb85c8786bd010c4ace81b5176
#
_entry.id   91f56ffb85c8786bd010c4ace81b5176
#
_cell.length_a   1.000
_cell.length_b   1.000
_cell.length_c   1.000
_cell.angle_alpha   90.00
_cell.angle_beta   90.00
_cell.angle_gamma   90.00
#
_symmetry.space_group_name_H-M   'P 1'
#
loop_
_entity.id
_entity.type
_entity.pdbx_description
1 polymer ?
#
loop_
_entity_poly.entity_id
_entity_poly.type
_entity_poly.pdbx_seq_one_letter_code
_entity_poly.pdbx_strand_id
1 'polypeptide(L)'
;MQKVIEIKDGITRKPEWRMKIPVKFELLSDEQLAIVGNNASGKSMFIDILTGKHPLLSDNSLKYDFSPSKKEYASDNIKYIKFKDSYGTDTDRNYYMQQRWNQGEMGNSIITVAEKLKTEYGDIIENINTSDNSYYKQLSDIFSLDTIMGKKIISLSSGELRRLILLLSILNHPRILIIDNPFIGLDAQMRELLKDFL
;
A
#
# COMPACT_ATOMS: atom_id res chain seq x y z
N MET A 1 1.33 3.28 -25.34
CA MET A 1 1.28 3.14 -23.88
C MET A 1 1.60 4.48 -23.24
N GLN A 2 0.85 4.89 -22.24
CA GLN A 2 1.02 6.15 -21.53
C GLN A 2 2.18 6.02 -20.52
N LYS A 3 3.04 7.03 -20.40
CA LYS A 3 4.06 7.07 -19.35
C LYS A 3 3.44 7.64 -18.07
N VAL A 4 3.30 6.80 -17.07
CA VAL A 4 2.69 7.19 -15.77
C VAL A 4 3.72 7.90 -14.88
N ILE A 5 4.98 7.45 -14.91
CA ILE A 5 6.12 8.15 -14.27
C ILE A 5 7.26 8.24 -15.27
N GLU A 6 7.88 9.40 -15.36
CA GLU A 6 9.13 9.61 -16.11
C GLU A 6 10.14 10.36 -15.25
N ILE A 7 11.34 9.78 -15.07
CA ILE A 7 12.49 10.45 -14.43
C ILE A 7 13.62 10.57 -15.46
N LYS A 8 14.07 11.82 -15.69
CA LYS A 8 15.20 12.13 -16.54
C LYS A 8 16.30 12.79 -15.73
N ASP A 9 17.45 12.11 -15.64
CA ASP A 9 18.66 12.62 -14.96
C ASP A 9 18.35 13.13 -13.54
N GLY A 10 17.55 12.34 -12.79
CA GLY A 10 17.10 12.67 -11.44
C GLY A 10 18.23 12.67 -10.43
N ILE A 11 18.52 13.82 -9.84
CA ILE A 11 19.48 13.99 -8.75
C ILE A 11 18.71 14.58 -7.57
N THR A 12 18.79 13.95 -6.39
CA THR A 12 18.10 14.46 -5.19
C THR A 12 18.72 15.75 -4.69
N ARG A 13 17.91 16.65 -4.11
CA ARG A 13 18.36 17.94 -3.58
C ARG A 13 19.35 17.73 -2.42
N LYS A 14 19.07 16.77 -1.53
CA LYS A 14 19.93 16.50 -0.38
C LYS A 14 21.06 15.55 -0.78
N PRO A 15 22.34 15.90 -0.51
CA PRO A 15 23.49 15.07 -0.86
C PRO A 15 23.46 13.66 -0.26
N GLU A 16 22.97 13.54 0.99
CA GLU A 16 22.86 12.24 1.69
C GLU A 16 21.89 11.26 1.05
N TRP A 17 20.99 11.76 0.18
CA TRP A 17 20.02 10.94 -0.56
C TRP A 17 20.42 10.71 -2.02
N ARG A 18 21.62 11.15 -2.41
CA ARG A 18 22.07 11.00 -3.80
C ARG A 18 22.42 9.56 -4.10
N MET A 19 21.88 9.07 -5.20
CA MET A 19 22.33 7.83 -5.80
C MET A 19 23.67 8.06 -6.50
N LYS A 20 24.45 6.96 -6.69
CA LYS A 20 25.78 7.02 -7.33
C LYS A 20 25.74 7.62 -8.74
N ILE A 21 24.64 7.39 -9.44
CA ILE A 21 24.37 7.90 -10.79
C ILE A 21 23.00 8.59 -10.80
N PRO A 22 22.80 9.57 -11.69
CA PRO A 22 21.47 10.18 -11.89
C PRO A 22 20.44 9.12 -12.25
N VAL A 23 19.24 9.25 -11.66
CA VAL A 23 18.15 8.29 -11.89
C VAL A 23 17.54 8.53 -13.26
N LYS A 24 17.42 7.45 -14.04
CA LYS A 24 16.63 7.39 -15.27
C LYS A 24 15.62 6.27 -15.09
N PHE A 25 14.34 6.59 -15.29
CA PHE A 25 13.28 5.59 -15.08
C PHE A 25 12.02 6.01 -15.83
N GLU A 26 11.32 5.03 -16.37
CA GLU A 26 10.00 5.19 -16.97
C GLU A 26 9.12 4.05 -16.47
N LEU A 27 7.87 4.37 -16.14
CA LEU A 27 6.81 3.41 -15.83
C LEU A 27 5.66 3.67 -16.80
N LEU A 28 5.26 2.63 -17.51
CA LEU A 28 4.16 2.70 -18.47
C LEU A 28 2.84 2.27 -17.78
N SER A 29 1.71 2.67 -18.37
CA SER A 29 0.41 2.16 -17.97
C SER A 29 0.36 0.64 -18.19
N ASP A 30 -0.26 -0.06 -17.24
CA ASP A 30 -0.47 -1.50 -17.26
C ASP A 30 0.85 -2.33 -17.21
N GLU A 31 1.94 -1.71 -16.74
CA GLU A 31 3.23 -2.36 -16.55
C GLU A 31 3.38 -2.85 -15.10
N GLN A 32 3.88 -4.08 -14.95
CA GLN A 32 4.27 -4.65 -13.66
C GLN A 32 5.78 -4.72 -13.60
N LEU A 33 6.38 -4.15 -12.55
CA LEU A 33 7.81 -4.09 -12.36
C LEU A 33 8.24 -4.70 -11.03
N ALA A 34 9.29 -5.51 -11.06
CA ALA A 34 9.97 -6.00 -9.86
C ALA A 34 11.32 -5.29 -9.68
N ILE A 35 11.48 -4.57 -8.56
CA ILE A 35 12.74 -3.93 -8.19
C ILE A 35 13.52 -4.89 -7.31
N VAL A 36 14.57 -5.47 -7.86
CA VAL A 36 15.41 -6.45 -7.17
C VAL A 36 16.82 -5.90 -6.90
N GLY A 37 17.46 -6.39 -5.86
CA GLY A 37 18.82 -6.00 -5.50
C GLY A 37 19.14 -6.34 -4.05
N ASN A 38 20.43 -6.32 -3.69
CA ASN A 38 20.92 -6.62 -2.35
C ASN A 38 20.38 -5.62 -1.30
N ASN A 39 20.47 -5.99 -0.03
CA ASN A 39 20.18 -5.04 1.05
C ASN A 39 21.13 -3.84 0.93
N ALA A 40 20.62 -2.64 1.26
CA ALA A 40 21.32 -1.37 1.14
C ALA A 40 21.72 -0.96 -0.31
N SER A 41 21.14 -1.59 -1.36
CA SER A 41 21.40 -1.20 -2.76
C SER A 41 20.68 0.09 -3.19
N GLY A 42 19.92 0.74 -2.29
CA GLY A 42 19.21 1.99 -2.60
C GLY A 42 17.75 1.81 -3.04
N LYS A 43 17.17 0.59 -2.99
CA LYS A 43 15.77 0.35 -3.40
C LYS A 43 14.78 1.28 -2.72
N SER A 44 14.83 1.37 -1.39
CA SER A 44 13.90 2.24 -0.64
C SER A 44 14.09 3.71 -0.98
N MET A 45 15.35 4.16 -1.17
CA MET A 45 15.66 5.51 -1.61
C MET A 45 15.09 5.80 -3.01
N PHE A 46 15.21 4.84 -3.92
CA PHE A 46 14.60 4.93 -5.25
C PHE A 46 13.09 5.05 -5.18
N ILE A 47 12.41 4.26 -4.34
CA ILE A 47 10.97 4.38 -4.12
C ILE A 47 10.61 5.73 -3.49
N ASP A 48 11.39 6.24 -2.55
CA ASP A 48 11.17 7.56 -1.95
C ASP A 48 11.34 8.70 -3.00
N ILE A 49 12.17 8.50 -4.03
CA ILE A 49 12.24 9.41 -5.21
C ILE A 49 10.97 9.25 -6.07
N LEU A 50 10.57 8.02 -6.42
CA LEU A 50 9.38 7.74 -7.23
C LEU A 50 8.09 8.30 -6.61
N THR A 51 8.00 8.29 -5.29
CA THR A 51 6.82 8.81 -4.56
C THR A 51 6.89 10.31 -4.29
N GLY A 52 7.95 10.99 -4.76
CA GLY A 52 8.15 12.43 -4.55
C GLY A 52 8.59 12.82 -3.12
N LYS A 53 8.82 11.85 -2.25
CA LYS A 53 9.27 12.09 -0.87
C LYS A 53 10.69 12.69 -0.81
N HIS A 54 11.53 12.32 -1.78
CA HIS A 54 12.85 12.90 -1.97
C HIS A 54 12.84 13.81 -3.20
N PRO A 55 12.71 15.14 -3.03
CA PRO A 55 12.63 16.07 -4.16
C PRO A 55 13.94 16.10 -4.95
N LEU A 56 13.81 16.24 -6.25
CA LEU A 56 14.93 16.36 -7.17
C LEU A 56 15.42 17.81 -7.29
N LEU A 57 16.66 17.99 -7.75
CA LEU A 57 17.27 19.31 -7.98
C LEU A 57 16.51 20.10 -9.06
N SER A 58 16.10 19.42 -10.12
CA SER A 58 15.29 20.01 -11.18
C SER A 58 13.85 19.50 -11.09
N ASP A 59 12.91 20.42 -11.02
CA ASP A 59 11.48 20.09 -10.97
C ASP A 59 11.00 19.42 -12.27
N ASN A 60 11.72 19.61 -13.38
CA ASN A 60 11.44 18.96 -14.65
C ASN A 60 11.97 17.53 -14.76
N SER A 61 12.79 17.08 -13.81
CA SER A 61 13.39 15.74 -13.84
C SER A 61 12.42 14.62 -13.47
N LEU A 62 11.31 14.92 -12.78
CA LEU A 62 10.28 13.95 -12.40
C LEU A 62 8.93 14.45 -12.93
N LYS A 63 8.29 13.63 -13.73
CA LYS A 63 6.95 13.90 -14.28
C LYS A 63 6.02 12.76 -13.97
N TYR A 64 4.78 13.10 -13.66
CA TYR A 64 3.68 12.16 -13.46
C TYR A 64 2.58 12.44 -14.47
N ASP A 65 1.99 11.38 -15.00
CA ASP A 65 0.73 11.42 -15.74
C ASP A 65 -0.19 10.34 -15.19
N PHE A 66 -1.03 10.73 -14.26
CA PHE A 66 -1.95 9.81 -13.59
C PHE A 66 -3.28 9.62 -14.30
N SER A 67 -3.42 10.13 -15.55
CA SER A 67 -4.65 9.92 -16.31
C SER A 67 -5.04 8.42 -16.38
N PRO A 68 -6.31 8.05 -16.28
CA PRO A 68 -7.53 8.89 -16.18
C PRO A 68 -7.88 9.35 -14.76
N SER A 69 -6.99 9.18 -13.77
CA SER A 69 -7.26 9.65 -12.39
C SER A 69 -7.48 11.17 -12.37
N LYS A 70 -8.48 11.60 -11.62
CA LYS A 70 -8.75 13.03 -11.38
C LYS A 70 -7.95 13.60 -10.22
N LYS A 71 -7.19 12.77 -9.51
CA LYS A 71 -6.35 13.15 -8.38
C LYS A 71 -5.03 13.72 -8.91
N GLU A 72 -4.61 14.88 -8.42
CA GLU A 72 -3.45 15.60 -8.95
C GLU A 72 -2.13 15.19 -8.27
N TYR A 73 -2.18 14.86 -6.96
CA TYR A 73 -0.97 14.62 -6.18
C TYR A 73 -0.48 13.18 -6.26
N ALA A 74 0.84 13.00 -6.22
CA ALA A 74 1.47 11.68 -6.16
C ALA A 74 1.02 10.89 -4.91
N SER A 75 0.81 11.56 -3.76
CA SER A 75 0.31 10.96 -2.53
C SER A 75 -1.05 10.28 -2.67
N ASP A 76 -1.90 10.78 -3.59
CA ASP A 76 -3.25 10.30 -3.78
C ASP A 76 -3.33 9.19 -4.83
N ASN A 77 -2.35 9.15 -5.72
CA ASN A 77 -2.27 8.22 -6.85
C ASN A 77 -1.31 7.05 -6.60
N ILE A 78 -0.30 7.24 -5.75
CA ILE A 78 0.70 6.21 -5.44
C ILE A 78 0.49 5.70 -4.03
N LYS A 79 0.17 4.43 -3.88
CA LYS A 79 0.12 3.76 -2.57
C LYS A 79 1.37 2.93 -2.38
N TYR A 80 2.18 3.26 -1.37
CA TYR A 80 3.36 2.49 -1.00
C TYR A 80 3.14 1.74 0.32
N ILE A 81 3.20 0.43 0.27
CA ILE A 81 3.05 -0.46 1.42
C ILE A 81 4.42 -0.95 1.86
N LYS A 82 4.85 -0.55 3.04
CA LYS A 82 6.05 -1.03 3.72
C LYS A 82 5.66 -2.07 4.77
N PHE A 83 5.97 -3.33 4.55
CA PHE A 83 5.65 -4.35 5.56
C PHE A 83 6.57 -4.36 6.79
N LYS A 84 7.64 -3.57 6.81
CA LYS A 84 8.41 -3.33 8.04
C LYS A 84 7.62 -2.54 9.07
N ASP A 85 6.71 -1.69 8.60
CA ASP A 85 5.89 -0.80 9.42
C ASP A 85 4.46 -1.36 9.52
N SER A 86 4.34 -2.66 9.86
CA SER A 86 3.09 -3.44 9.78
C SER A 86 1.92 -2.94 10.65
N TYR A 87 1.96 -1.74 11.20
CA TYR A 87 0.93 -1.20 12.08
C TYR A 87 0.48 0.22 11.73
N GLY A 88 0.51 0.63 10.45
CA GLY A 88 0.08 1.98 10.06
C GLY A 88 1.18 3.04 10.15
N THR A 89 0.82 4.31 10.25
CA THR A 89 1.76 5.39 10.50
C THR A 89 2.40 5.23 11.88
N ASP A 90 3.54 5.87 12.16
CA ASP A 90 4.17 5.82 13.50
C ASP A 90 3.20 6.21 14.62
N THR A 91 2.26 7.10 14.33
CA THR A 91 1.20 7.50 15.25
C THR A 91 0.20 6.36 15.50
N ASP A 92 -0.23 5.67 14.45
CA ASP A 92 -1.16 4.55 14.55
C ASP A 92 -0.50 3.35 15.24
N ARG A 93 0.79 3.10 14.96
CA ARG A 93 1.56 2.04 15.61
C ARG A 93 1.62 2.24 17.12
N ASN A 94 1.96 3.43 17.59
CA ASN A 94 2.02 3.75 19.01
C ASN A 94 0.63 3.67 19.64
N TYR A 95 -0.39 4.14 18.95
CA TYR A 95 -1.78 4.07 19.40
C TYR A 95 -2.26 2.61 19.54
N TYR A 96 -2.06 1.76 18.53
CA TYR A 96 -2.44 0.34 18.59
C TYR A 96 -1.60 -0.47 19.59
N MET A 97 -0.30 -0.16 19.72
CA MET A 97 0.54 -0.79 20.72
C MET A 97 0.10 -0.44 22.14
N GLN A 98 -0.18 0.84 22.41
CA GLN A 98 -0.70 1.28 23.70
C GLN A 98 -2.06 0.67 24.02
N GLN A 99 -2.96 0.57 23.04
CA GLN A 99 -4.25 -0.10 23.23
C GLN A 99 -4.11 -1.60 23.55
N ARG A 100 -3.12 -2.28 22.99
CA ARG A 100 -2.81 -3.68 23.33
C ARG A 100 -2.42 -3.89 24.79
N TRP A 101 -1.72 -2.91 25.36
CA TRP A 101 -1.31 -2.95 26.77
C TRP A 101 -2.43 -2.52 27.71
N ASN A 102 -3.29 -1.61 27.30
CA ASN A 102 -4.37 -1.04 28.10
C ASN A 102 -5.72 -1.73 27.89
N GLN A 103 -5.75 -3.00 27.48
CA GLN A 103 -7.00 -3.75 27.21
C GLN A 103 -8.00 -3.79 28.38
N GLY A 104 -7.58 -3.43 29.58
CA GLY A 104 -8.45 -3.41 30.77
C GLY A 104 -9.34 -2.16 30.92
N GLU A 105 -9.00 -1.04 30.31
CA GLU A 105 -9.65 0.25 30.58
C GLU A 105 -10.48 0.84 29.43
N MET A 106 -10.31 0.36 28.18
CA MET A 106 -10.95 0.93 26.99
C MET A 106 -11.92 -0.01 26.27
N GLY A 107 -12.91 -0.54 26.99
CA GLY A 107 -13.84 -1.54 26.47
C GLY A 107 -14.68 -1.14 25.24
N ASN A 108 -14.81 0.17 24.90
CA ASN A 108 -15.78 0.66 23.92
C ASN A 108 -15.22 1.36 22.69
N SER A 109 -13.91 1.52 22.55
CA SER A 109 -13.33 2.27 21.41
C SER A 109 -12.57 1.42 20.39
N ILE A 110 -12.56 0.10 20.57
CA ILE A 110 -11.79 -0.78 19.69
C ILE A 110 -12.68 -1.29 18.58
N ILE A 111 -12.51 -0.73 17.40
CA ILE A 111 -13.28 -1.05 16.19
C ILE A 111 -12.93 -2.43 15.64
N THR A 112 -13.93 -3.12 15.10
CA THR A 112 -13.78 -4.34 14.34
C THR A 112 -13.34 -4.05 12.90
N VAL A 113 -12.88 -5.07 12.20
CA VAL A 113 -12.57 -4.97 10.76
C VAL A 113 -13.81 -4.55 9.98
N ALA A 114 -14.98 -5.11 10.31
CA ALA A 114 -16.25 -4.76 9.66
C ALA A 114 -16.62 -3.29 9.85
N GLU A 115 -16.50 -2.78 11.09
CA GLU A 115 -16.77 -1.36 11.37
C GLU A 115 -15.82 -0.43 10.63
N LYS A 116 -14.52 -0.74 10.59
CA LYS A 116 -13.53 0.04 9.83
C LYS A 116 -13.87 0.07 8.35
N LEU A 117 -14.12 -1.09 7.76
CA LEU A 117 -14.48 -1.20 6.36
C LEU A 117 -15.79 -0.43 6.08
N LYS A 118 -16.80 -0.57 6.93
CA LYS A 118 -18.06 0.16 6.78
C LYS A 118 -17.88 1.68 6.85
N THR A 119 -17.03 2.16 7.76
CA THR A 119 -16.79 3.59 7.94
C THR A 119 -16.03 4.19 6.77
N GLU A 120 -15.01 3.49 6.26
CA GLU A 120 -14.12 4.00 5.22
C GLU A 120 -14.62 3.67 3.80
N TYR A 121 -15.39 2.57 3.66
CA TYR A 121 -15.77 1.98 2.38
C TYR A 121 -17.24 1.48 2.39
N GLY A 122 -18.15 2.16 3.09
CA GLY A 122 -19.52 1.71 3.31
C GLY A 122 -20.24 1.27 2.03
N ASP A 123 -20.17 2.10 0.99
CA ASP A 123 -20.78 1.81 -0.31
C ASP A 123 -20.20 0.57 -1.00
N ILE A 124 -18.90 0.30 -0.76
CA ILE A 124 -18.19 -0.85 -1.34
C ILE A 124 -18.62 -2.14 -0.64
N ILE A 125 -18.81 -2.11 0.68
CA ILE A 125 -19.21 -3.30 1.45
C ILE A 125 -20.65 -3.71 1.13
N GLU A 126 -21.55 -2.76 0.91
CA GLU A 126 -22.89 -3.05 0.45
C GLU A 126 -22.85 -3.74 -0.92
N ASN A 127 -21.91 -3.36 -1.78
CA ASN A 127 -21.68 -3.98 -3.07
C ASN A 127 -21.02 -5.38 -2.99
N ILE A 128 -20.24 -5.68 -1.97
CA ILE A 128 -19.69 -7.04 -1.73
C ILE A 128 -20.83 -8.04 -1.47
N ASN A 129 -21.89 -7.59 -0.78
CA ASN A 129 -23.04 -8.43 -0.43
C ASN A 129 -24.10 -8.50 -1.54
N THR A 130 -24.07 -7.60 -2.52
CA THR A 130 -24.95 -7.63 -3.69
C THR A 130 -24.29 -8.37 -4.82
N SER A 131 -24.94 -9.40 -5.33
CA SER A 131 -24.45 -10.46 -6.23
C SER A 131 -23.85 -10.02 -7.57
N ASP A 132 -23.80 -8.75 -7.91
CA ASP A 132 -23.40 -8.25 -9.23
C ASP A 132 -21.96 -7.77 -9.34
N ASN A 133 -21.19 -7.67 -8.25
CA ASN A 133 -19.81 -7.18 -8.33
C ASN A 133 -18.79 -8.27 -8.08
N SER A 134 -18.51 -9.03 -9.14
CA SER A 134 -17.55 -10.13 -9.18
C SER A 134 -16.16 -9.76 -8.63
N TYR A 135 -15.71 -8.50 -8.82
CA TYR A 135 -14.42 -8.00 -8.37
C TYR A 135 -14.30 -7.95 -6.84
N TYR A 136 -15.28 -7.35 -6.16
CA TYR A 136 -15.25 -7.26 -4.69
C TYR A 136 -15.42 -8.63 -4.03
N LYS A 137 -16.20 -9.51 -4.65
CA LYS A 137 -16.33 -10.90 -4.19
C LYS A 137 -15.00 -11.64 -4.31
N GLN A 138 -14.30 -11.51 -5.44
CA GLN A 138 -12.97 -12.07 -5.62
C GLN A 138 -11.98 -11.53 -4.57
N LEU A 139 -11.99 -10.23 -4.28
CA LEU A 139 -11.16 -9.65 -3.23
C LEU A 139 -11.50 -10.24 -1.85
N SER A 140 -12.79 -10.39 -1.52
CA SER A 140 -13.21 -11.00 -0.26
C SER A 140 -12.69 -12.43 -0.13
N ASP A 141 -12.80 -13.22 -1.19
CA ASP A 141 -12.34 -14.60 -1.22
C ASP A 141 -10.81 -14.69 -1.10
N ILE A 142 -10.07 -13.90 -1.92
CA ILE A 142 -8.60 -13.85 -1.91
C ILE A 142 -8.09 -13.48 -0.51
N PHE A 143 -8.64 -12.45 0.11
CA PHE A 143 -8.18 -11.98 1.41
C PHE A 143 -8.85 -12.69 2.60
N SER A 144 -9.73 -13.67 2.33
CA SER A 144 -10.46 -14.44 3.35
C SER A 144 -11.12 -13.52 4.39
N LEU A 145 -11.82 -12.50 3.91
CA LEU A 145 -12.42 -11.44 4.74
C LEU A 145 -13.37 -11.99 5.79
N ASP A 146 -14.18 -13.00 5.44
CA ASP A 146 -15.17 -13.59 6.34
C ASP A 146 -14.53 -14.08 7.65
N THR A 147 -13.27 -14.50 7.59
CA THR A 147 -12.54 -15.01 8.77
C THR A 147 -12.10 -13.91 9.73
N ILE A 148 -12.02 -12.66 9.28
CA ILE A 148 -11.50 -11.54 10.06
C ILE A 148 -12.50 -10.42 10.33
N MET A 149 -13.64 -10.38 9.62
CA MET A 149 -14.64 -9.30 9.74
C MET A 149 -15.09 -9.02 11.16
N GLY A 150 -15.38 -10.07 11.93
CA GLY A 150 -15.80 -9.94 13.33
C GLY A 150 -14.68 -9.70 14.32
N LYS A 151 -13.41 -9.74 13.89
CA LYS A 151 -12.27 -9.55 14.80
C LYS A 151 -12.00 -8.06 15.04
N LYS A 152 -11.57 -7.75 16.25
CA LYS A 152 -11.02 -6.43 16.57
C LYS A 152 -9.67 -6.27 15.86
N ILE A 153 -9.39 -5.08 15.27
CA ILE A 153 -8.16 -4.85 14.51
C ILE A 153 -6.91 -5.14 15.33
N ILE A 154 -6.92 -4.80 16.63
CA ILE A 154 -5.80 -5.07 17.55
C ILE A 154 -5.58 -6.56 17.83
N SER A 155 -6.58 -7.40 17.59
CA SER A 155 -6.52 -8.85 17.80
C SER A 155 -6.07 -9.63 16.58
N LEU A 156 -5.85 -8.95 15.46
CA LEU A 156 -5.40 -9.59 14.23
C LEU A 156 -3.96 -10.12 14.40
N SER A 157 -3.72 -11.32 13.90
CA SER A 157 -2.36 -11.83 13.71
C SER A 157 -1.61 -10.97 12.69
N SER A 158 -0.28 -11.08 12.66
CA SER A 158 0.54 -10.34 11.69
C SER A 158 0.13 -10.63 10.24
N GLY A 159 -0.23 -11.88 9.92
CA GLY A 159 -0.70 -12.25 8.58
C GLY A 159 -2.07 -11.67 8.25
N GLU A 160 -3.01 -11.72 9.19
CA GLU A 160 -4.35 -11.12 9.01
C GLU A 160 -4.30 -9.61 8.86
N LEU A 161 -3.46 -8.95 9.65
CA LEU A 161 -3.27 -7.51 9.54
C LEU A 161 -2.67 -7.13 8.17
N ARG A 162 -1.71 -7.90 7.67
CA ARG A 162 -1.14 -7.68 6.33
C ARG A 162 -2.17 -7.85 5.23
N ARG A 163 -3.00 -8.89 5.30
CA ARG A 163 -4.12 -9.09 4.37
C ARG A 163 -5.07 -7.89 4.38
N LEU A 164 -5.42 -7.41 5.56
CA LEU A 164 -6.27 -6.22 5.71
C LEU A 164 -5.61 -4.98 5.10
N ILE A 165 -4.33 -4.71 5.35
CA ILE A 165 -3.61 -3.55 4.80
C ILE A 165 -3.54 -3.62 3.26
N LEU A 166 -3.28 -4.80 2.69
CA LEU A 166 -3.29 -5.02 1.25
C LEU A 166 -4.67 -4.72 0.67
N LEU A 167 -5.71 -5.32 1.24
CA LEU A 167 -7.08 -5.09 0.82
C LEU A 167 -7.44 -3.61 0.84
N LEU A 168 -7.24 -2.92 1.96
CA LEU A 168 -7.53 -1.48 2.10
C LEU A 168 -6.75 -0.65 1.06
N SER A 169 -5.52 -1.05 0.76
CA SER A 169 -4.70 -0.35 -0.24
C SER A 169 -5.23 -0.52 -1.66
N ILE A 170 -5.78 -1.68 -1.98
CA ILE A 170 -6.39 -1.99 -3.27
C ILE A 170 -7.75 -1.29 -3.40
N LEU A 171 -8.56 -1.30 -2.35
CA LEU A 171 -9.87 -0.63 -2.32
C LEU A 171 -9.79 0.88 -2.53
N ASN A 172 -8.66 1.50 -2.23
CA ASN A 172 -8.39 2.92 -2.53
C ASN A 172 -8.19 3.21 -4.01
N HIS A 173 -8.17 2.18 -4.87
CA HIS A 173 -7.93 2.29 -6.31
C HIS A 173 -6.75 3.22 -6.65
N PRO A 174 -5.55 2.99 -6.10
CA PRO A 174 -4.40 3.81 -6.46
C PRO A 174 -4.04 3.57 -7.93
N ARG A 175 -3.53 4.61 -8.59
CA ARG A 175 -3.01 4.45 -9.96
C ARG A 175 -1.74 3.60 -10.01
N ILE A 176 -0.97 3.64 -8.92
CA ILE A 176 0.24 2.84 -8.73
C ILE A 176 0.23 2.24 -7.33
N LEU A 177 0.38 0.92 -7.26
CA LEU A 177 0.56 0.20 -6.01
C LEU A 177 2.00 -0.29 -5.91
N ILE A 178 2.73 0.16 -4.90
CA ILE A 178 4.09 -0.27 -4.61
C ILE A 178 4.06 -1.11 -3.34
N ILE A 179 4.58 -2.33 -3.40
CA ILE A 179 4.59 -3.25 -2.27
C ILE A 179 6.03 -3.66 -1.96
N ASP A 180 6.51 -3.34 -0.77
CA ASP A 180 7.83 -3.77 -0.30
C ASP A 180 7.72 -5.15 0.34
N ASN A 181 8.46 -6.12 -0.21
CA ASN A 181 8.48 -7.50 0.26
C ASN A 181 7.08 -8.14 0.38
N PRO A 182 6.31 -8.25 -0.71
CA PRO A 182 4.88 -8.62 -0.70
C PRO A 182 4.60 -9.97 -0.02
N PHE A 183 5.54 -10.89 -0.04
CA PHE A 183 5.36 -12.26 0.44
C PHE A 183 5.80 -12.51 1.89
N ILE A 184 6.41 -11.53 2.56
CA ILE A 184 6.86 -11.72 3.95
C ILE A 184 5.66 -11.91 4.88
N GLY A 185 5.68 -13.03 5.64
CA GLY A 185 4.66 -13.35 6.67
C GLY A 185 3.30 -13.75 6.11
N LEU A 186 3.20 -14.04 4.82
CA LEU A 186 2.06 -14.71 4.23
C LEU A 186 2.32 -16.23 4.21
N ASP A 187 1.26 -17.01 4.43
CA ASP A 187 1.30 -18.47 4.24
C ASP A 187 1.41 -18.85 2.75
N ALA A 188 1.62 -20.13 2.46
CA ALA A 188 1.83 -20.60 1.09
C ALA A 188 0.61 -20.35 0.19
N GLN A 189 -0.59 -20.58 0.70
CA GLN A 189 -1.82 -20.37 -0.05
C GLN A 189 -2.01 -18.90 -0.41
N MET A 190 -1.80 -18.01 0.54
CA MET A 190 -1.95 -16.58 0.33
C MET A 190 -0.90 -16.01 -0.63
N ARG A 191 0.31 -16.59 -0.64
CA ARG A 191 1.35 -16.18 -1.61
C ARG A 191 0.94 -16.51 -3.05
N GLU A 192 0.37 -17.68 -3.28
CA GLU A 192 -0.12 -18.07 -4.62
C GLU A 192 -1.28 -17.14 -5.04
N LEU A 193 -2.28 -16.95 -4.16
CA LEU A 193 -3.40 -16.05 -4.45
C LEU A 193 -2.93 -14.61 -4.75
N LEU A 194 -1.95 -14.12 -4.02
CA LEU A 194 -1.40 -12.77 -4.26
C LEU A 194 -0.62 -12.70 -5.58
N LYS A 195 0.09 -13.76 -5.98
CA LYS A 195 0.75 -13.82 -7.29
C LYS A 195 -0.25 -13.80 -8.44
N ASP A 196 -1.34 -14.54 -8.30
CA ASP A 196 -2.37 -14.61 -9.34
C ASP A 196 -3.15 -13.28 -9.45
N PHE A 197 -3.20 -12.52 -8.35
CA PHE A 197 -3.86 -11.22 -8.30
C PHE A 197 -2.99 -10.08 -8.85
N LEU A 198 -1.68 -10.10 -8.61
CA LEU A 198 -0.74 -9.08 -9.09
C LEU A 198 -0.40 -9.27 -10.56
#